data_35120fd5d421e0c26ff6252608d12607
#
_entry.id   35120fd5d421e0c26ff6252608d12607
#
_cell.length_a   1.000
_cell.length_b   1.000
_cell.length_c   1.000
_cell.angle_alpha   90.00
_cell.angle_beta   90.00
_cell.angle_gamma   90.00
#
_symmetry.space_group_name_H-M   'P 1'
#
loop_
_entity.id
_entity.type
_entity.pdbx_description
1 polymer ?
#
loop_
_entity_poly.entity_id
_entity_poly.type
_entity_poly.pdbx_seq_one_letter_code
_entity_poly.pdbx_strand_id
1 'polypeptide(L)'
;MPIPTLVFWRNLGGALIMAPFAIKSGEIFQRRNRRLVAISALAGVFLAAHFLAFFAAMRFTSVAAGTALAALQPIFAALYMKFRGARISTQSLGGMFLAFASLLLITGVDFSLSTRAFVGDLCGILCSALAAAYVIIGSGVQKSLATSTYTTVCFTSCAVTTLFASIFAGSKLVHFPAIQWIYLAGLIIGAQFLGHTLFNMTLKRVSPVVVSLVVFFEVPVAAIIAWFWLHQRPSAGTIPGIIGLLIGCAIFVLRNKSEND
;
A
#
# COMPACT_ATOMS: atom_id res chain seq x y z
N MET A 1 -7.23 19.48 -0.51
CA MET A 1 -6.64 19.27 0.85
C MET A 1 -5.14 19.10 0.74
N PRO A 2 -4.32 19.60 1.70
CA PRO A 2 -2.91 19.23 1.83
C PRO A 2 -2.77 17.72 2.07
N ILE A 3 -1.66 17.15 1.59
CA ILE A 3 -1.45 15.69 1.62
C ILE A 3 -1.52 15.11 3.05
N PRO A 4 -0.81 15.64 4.05
CA PRO A 4 -0.88 15.07 5.40
C PRO A 4 -2.30 15.10 5.97
N THR A 5 -3.06 16.18 5.69
CA THR A 5 -4.46 16.35 6.11
C THR A 5 -5.38 15.32 5.43
N LEU A 6 -5.19 15.08 4.14
CA LEU A 6 -5.93 14.05 3.40
C LEU A 6 -5.71 12.67 4.01
N VAL A 7 -4.45 12.32 4.28
CA VAL A 7 -4.08 11.02 4.88
C VAL A 7 -4.64 10.90 6.31
N PHE A 8 -4.59 11.99 7.09
CA PHE A 8 -5.19 12.05 8.42
C PHE A 8 -6.68 11.70 8.39
N TRP A 9 -7.48 12.44 7.64
CA TRP A 9 -8.93 12.23 7.59
C TRP A 9 -9.32 10.88 7.00
N ARG A 10 -8.60 10.42 5.97
CA ARG A 10 -8.80 9.11 5.37
C ARG A 10 -8.61 7.99 6.40
N ASN A 11 -7.52 8.02 7.16
CA ASN A 11 -7.23 6.97 8.15
C ASN A 11 -8.11 7.10 9.40
N LEU A 12 -8.44 8.32 9.84
CA LEU A 12 -9.39 8.54 10.92
C LEU A 12 -10.77 7.97 10.55
N GLY A 13 -11.27 8.23 9.33
CA GLY A 13 -12.51 7.66 8.84
C GLY A 13 -12.49 6.13 8.83
N GLY A 14 -11.41 5.53 8.33
CA GLY A 14 -11.22 4.07 8.36
C GLY A 14 -11.18 3.51 9.79
N ALA A 15 -10.51 4.18 10.72
CA ALA A 15 -10.47 3.81 12.12
C ALA A 15 -11.87 3.86 12.77
N LEU A 16 -12.62 4.92 12.52
CA LEU A 16 -13.98 5.08 13.05
C LEU A 16 -14.94 4.01 12.54
N ILE A 17 -14.85 3.61 11.27
CA ILE A 17 -15.67 2.52 10.71
C ILE A 17 -15.33 1.18 11.38
N MET A 18 -14.04 0.93 11.66
CA MET A 18 -13.60 -0.35 12.23
C MET A 18 -13.70 -0.40 13.75
N ALA A 19 -13.75 0.75 14.44
CA ALA A 19 -13.78 0.84 15.91
C ALA A 19 -14.93 0.06 16.57
N PRO A 20 -16.19 0.11 16.10
CA PRO A 20 -17.28 -0.66 16.71
C PRO A 20 -17.00 -2.16 16.73
N PHE A 21 -16.40 -2.70 15.66
CA PHE A 21 -16.05 -4.12 15.56
C PHE A 21 -14.88 -4.48 16.49
N ALA A 22 -13.89 -3.57 16.64
CA ALA A 22 -12.77 -3.77 17.55
C ALA A 22 -13.23 -3.70 19.03
N ILE A 23 -14.13 -2.78 19.37
CA ILE A 23 -14.72 -2.67 20.71
C ILE A 23 -15.53 -3.93 21.04
N LYS A 24 -16.36 -4.39 20.10
CA LYS A 24 -17.15 -5.62 20.26
C LYS A 24 -16.29 -6.85 20.49
N SER A 25 -15.10 -6.94 19.86
CA SER A 25 -14.17 -8.05 20.09
C SER A 25 -13.55 -8.03 21.49
N GLY A 26 -13.44 -6.86 22.12
CA GLY A 26 -12.84 -6.67 23.44
C GLY A 26 -11.32 -6.87 23.48
N GLU A 27 -10.70 -7.31 22.37
CA GLU A 27 -9.26 -7.68 22.33
C GLU A 27 -8.33 -6.51 22.66
N ILE A 28 -8.71 -5.29 22.26
CA ILE A 28 -7.91 -4.08 22.47
C ILE A 28 -7.70 -3.76 23.96
N PHE A 29 -8.61 -4.16 24.83
CA PHE A 29 -8.57 -3.90 26.27
C PHE A 29 -7.86 -4.99 27.07
N GLN A 30 -7.56 -6.13 26.45
CA GLN A 30 -6.95 -7.26 27.13
C GLN A 30 -5.46 -7.00 27.40
N ARG A 31 -5.03 -7.12 28.66
CA ARG A 31 -3.62 -6.92 29.05
C ARG A 31 -2.65 -7.81 28.29
N ARG A 32 -3.05 -9.05 27.95
CA ARG A 32 -2.25 -10.00 27.18
C ARG A 32 -1.93 -9.52 25.78
N ASN A 33 -2.76 -8.65 25.18
CA ASN A 33 -2.63 -8.15 23.83
C ASN A 33 -1.82 -6.84 23.73
N ARG A 34 -1.41 -6.24 24.84
CA ARG A 34 -0.72 -4.92 24.86
C ARG A 34 0.47 -4.86 23.90
N ARG A 35 1.28 -5.91 23.84
CA ARG A 35 2.42 -5.99 22.93
C ARG A 35 1.97 -5.98 21.46
N LEU A 36 0.94 -6.76 21.13
CA LEU A 36 0.39 -6.83 19.77
C LEU A 36 -0.27 -5.52 19.36
N VAL A 37 -0.96 -4.85 20.28
CA VAL A 37 -1.53 -3.51 20.08
C VAL A 37 -0.42 -2.48 19.81
N ALA A 38 0.66 -2.50 20.57
CA ALA A 38 1.82 -1.62 20.34
C ALA A 38 2.47 -1.87 18.97
N ILE A 39 2.62 -3.15 18.58
CA ILE A 39 3.14 -3.52 17.25
C ILE A 39 2.16 -3.08 16.13
N SER A 40 0.85 -3.17 16.37
CA SER A 40 -0.16 -2.63 15.43
C SER A 40 -0.06 -1.10 15.26
N ALA A 41 0.21 -0.38 16.35
CA ALA A 41 0.46 1.05 16.30
C ALA A 41 1.74 1.39 15.52
N LEU A 42 2.81 0.61 15.71
CA LEU A 42 4.04 0.74 14.91
C LEU A 42 3.76 0.51 13.41
N ALA A 43 2.94 -0.49 13.06
CA ALA A 43 2.50 -0.68 11.67
C ALA A 43 1.78 0.55 11.12
N GLY A 44 0.98 1.24 11.94
CA GLY A 44 0.33 2.51 11.58
C GLY A 44 1.31 3.65 11.32
N VAL A 45 2.42 3.72 12.05
CA VAL A 45 3.50 4.69 11.78
C VAL A 45 4.16 4.39 10.43
N PHE A 46 4.46 3.12 10.13
CA PHE A 46 4.98 2.72 8.81
C PHE A 46 3.98 3.05 7.69
N LEU A 47 2.68 2.83 7.92
CA LEU A 47 1.64 3.18 6.97
C LEU A 47 1.56 4.70 6.74
N ALA A 48 1.71 5.53 7.78
CA ALA A 48 1.74 6.98 7.65
C ALA A 48 2.96 7.43 6.83
N ALA A 49 4.15 6.93 7.15
CA ALA A 49 5.37 7.23 6.43
C ALA A 49 5.30 6.78 4.96
N HIS A 50 4.71 5.60 4.69
CA HIS A 50 4.43 5.10 3.35
C HIS A 50 3.57 6.10 2.55
N PHE A 51 2.44 6.54 3.09
CA PHE A 51 1.58 7.50 2.38
C PHE A 51 2.28 8.83 2.13
N LEU A 52 3.00 9.37 3.13
CA LEU A 52 3.73 10.61 2.96
C LEU A 52 4.82 10.51 1.89
N ALA A 53 5.56 9.39 1.88
CA ALA A 53 6.57 9.11 0.87
C ALA A 53 5.95 8.91 -0.53
N PHE A 54 4.80 8.21 -0.64
CA PHE A 54 4.05 8.04 -1.88
C PHE A 54 3.68 9.38 -2.52
N PHE A 55 3.06 10.25 -1.74
CA PHE A 55 2.65 11.56 -2.25
C PHE A 55 3.83 12.49 -2.51
N ALA A 56 4.93 12.36 -1.74
CA ALA A 56 6.17 13.07 -2.05
C ALA A 56 6.75 12.62 -3.40
N ALA A 57 6.76 11.32 -3.69
CA ALA A 57 7.15 10.79 -4.99
C ALA A 57 6.32 11.41 -6.11
N MET A 58 4.99 11.39 -6.00
CA MET A 58 4.08 11.99 -7.00
C MET A 58 4.32 13.49 -7.23
N ARG A 59 4.86 14.20 -6.23
CA ARG A 59 5.14 15.64 -6.33
C ARG A 59 6.48 15.95 -7.00
N PHE A 60 7.46 15.09 -6.84
CA PHE A 60 8.84 15.36 -7.24
C PHE A 60 9.27 14.63 -8.51
N THR A 61 8.67 13.46 -8.82
CA THR A 61 8.89 12.74 -10.08
C THR A 61 7.60 12.64 -10.89
N SER A 62 7.62 11.96 -12.05
CA SER A 62 6.40 11.72 -12.81
C SER A 62 5.45 10.76 -12.07
N VAL A 63 4.14 10.91 -12.26
CA VAL A 63 3.14 10.01 -11.67
C VAL A 63 3.43 8.56 -12.05
N ALA A 64 3.80 8.32 -13.30
CA ALA A 64 4.13 7.00 -13.80
C ALA A 64 5.37 6.41 -13.09
N ALA A 65 6.48 7.18 -12.99
CA ALA A 65 7.70 6.73 -12.29
C ALA A 65 7.43 6.49 -10.80
N GLY A 66 6.78 7.44 -10.12
CA GLY A 66 6.47 7.32 -8.69
C GLY A 66 5.58 6.13 -8.39
N THR A 67 4.55 5.86 -9.21
CA THR A 67 3.66 4.71 -9.05
C THR A 67 4.40 3.40 -9.31
N ALA A 68 5.24 3.33 -10.35
CA ALA A 68 6.04 2.15 -10.65
C ALA A 68 7.03 1.83 -9.52
N LEU A 69 7.70 2.83 -8.96
CA LEU A 69 8.62 2.64 -7.84
C LEU A 69 7.90 2.26 -6.54
N ALA A 70 6.71 2.82 -6.30
CA ALA A 70 5.87 2.41 -5.18
C ALA A 70 5.43 0.94 -5.29
N ALA A 71 5.28 0.42 -6.52
CA ALA A 71 4.94 -0.98 -6.78
C ALA A 71 6.09 -1.98 -6.54
N LEU A 72 7.29 -1.55 -6.12
CA LEU A 72 8.38 -2.44 -5.68
C LEU A 72 8.10 -3.16 -4.36
N GLN A 73 6.99 -2.87 -3.69
CA GLN A 73 6.59 -3.46 -2.40
C GLN A 73 6.74 -5.00 -2.36
N PRO A 74 6.29 -5.79 -3.37
CA PRO A 74 6.47 -7.25 -3.35
C PRO A 74 7.93 -7.69 -3.32
N ILE A 75 8.81 -6.93 -3.98
CA ILE A 75 10.25 -7.20 -4.00
C ILE A 75 10.84 -7.02 -2.60
N PHE A 76 10.52 -5.93 -1.90
CA PHE A 76 10.94 -5.72 -0.52
C PHE A 76 10.37 -6.77 0.43
N ALA A 77 9.10 -7.15 0.26
CA ALA A 77 8.48 -8.22 1.04
C ALA A 77 9.18 -9.56 0.82
N ALA A 78 9.49 -9.92 -0.44
CA ALA A 78 10.21 -11.13 -0.78
C ALA A 78 11.63 -11.14 -0.22
N LEU A 79 12.38 -10.06 -0.36
CA LEU A 79 13.72 -9.92 0.23
C LEU A 79 13.70 -10.13 1.74
N TYR A 80 12.78 -9.47 2.45
CA TYR A 80 12.64 -9.64 3.89
C TYR A 80 12.32 -11.10 4.25
N MET A 81 11.37 -11.72 3.58
CA MET A 81 11.00 -13.11 3.85
C MET A 81 12.18 -14.06 3.58
N LYS A 82 12.97 -13.82 2.53
CA LYS A 82 14.20 -14.56 2.25
C LYS A 82 15.24 -14.41 3.36
N PHE A 83 15.45 -13.19 3.87
CA PHE A 83 16.33 -12.95 5.04
C PHE A 83 15.83 -13.66 6.31
N ARG A 84 14.53 -13.87 6.43
CA ARG A 84 13.92 -14.64 7.53
C ARG A 84 13.95 -16.15 7.32
N GLY A 85 14.64 -16.63 6.29
CA GLY A 85 14.83 -18.04 6.00
C GLY A 85 13.71 -18.67 5.14
N ALA A 86 12.78 -17.87 4.60
CA ALA A 86 11.80 -18.39 3.65
C ALA A 86 12.48 -18.83 2.35
N ARG A 87 12.09 -19.99 1.84
CA ARG A 87 12.55 -20.46 0.54
C ARG A 87 11.73 -19.77 -0.56
N ILE A 88 12.41 -18.96 -1.37
CA ILE A 88 11.82 -18.31 -2.55
C ILE A 88 12.65 -18.77 -3.73
N SER A 89 12.03 -19.47 -4.67
CA SER A 89 12.72 -20.01 -5.83
C SER A 89 13.22 -18.90 -6.76
N THR A 90 14.28 -19.20 -7.49
CA THR A 90 14.77 -18.33 -8.55
C THR A 90 13.70 -18.08 -9.62
N GLN A 91 12.86 -19.08 -9.88
CA GLN A 91 11.75 -18.98 -10.83
C GLN A 91 10.65 -18.02 -10.32
N SER A 92 10.31 -18.07 -9.02
CA SER A 92 9.39 -17.12 -8.39
C SER A 92 9.93 -15.70 -8.47
N LEU A 93 11.22 -15.50 -8.18
CA LEU A 93 11.86 -14.18 -8.34
C LEU A 93 11.82 -13.72 -9.80
N GLY A 94 12.11 -14.62 -10.77
CA GLY A 94 11.98 -14.30 -12.20
C GLY A 94 10.58 -13.86 -12.59
N GLY A 95 9.53 -14.55 -12.10
CA GLY A 95 8.14 -14.15 -12.29
C GLY A 95 7.83 -12.75 -11.74
N MET A 96 8.35 -12.45 -10.55
CA MET A 96 8.18 -11.13 -9.92
C MET A 96 8.89 -10.02 -10.71
N PHE A 97 10.11 -10.27 -11.21
CA PHE A 97 10.81 -9.32 -12.07
C PHE A 97 10.11 -9.12 -13.42
N LEU A 98 9.55 -10.20 -14.02
CA LEU A 98 8.74 -10.08 -15.23
C LEU A 98 7.50 -9.22 -14.98
N ALA A 99 6.79 -9.44 -13.86
CA ALA A 99 5.63 -8.63 -13.50
C ALA A 99 6.00 -7.15 -13.33
N PHE A 100 7.12 -6.85 -12.67
CA PHE A 100 7.61 -5.49 -12.50
C PHE A 100 8.04 -4.84 -13.84
N ALA A 101 8.77 -5.55 -14.69
CA ALA A 101 9.14 -5.06 -16.02
C ALA A 101 7.90 -4.76 -16.87
N SER A 102 6.88 -5.61 -16.78
CA SER A 102 5.60 -5.41 -17.44
C SER A 102 4.85 -4.18 -16.91
N LEU A 103 4.96 -3.88 -15.63
CA LEU A 103 4.44 -2.67 -15.03
C LEU A 103 5.09 -1.41 -15.63
N LEU A 104 6.41 -1.41 -15.78
CA LEU A 104 7.14 -0.33 -16.45
C LEU A 104 6.67 -0.13 -17.90
N LEU A 105 6.38 -1.21 -18.60
CA LEU A 105 5.84 -1.16 -19.96
C LEU A 105 4.43 -0.56 -20.01
N ILE A 106 3.57 -0.88 -19.04
CA ILE A 106 2.21 -0.31 -18.93
C ILE A 106 2.28 1.20 -18.66
N THR A 107 3.14 1.62 -17.75
CA THR A 107 3.24 3.02 -17.31
C THR A 107 3.94 3.91 -18.33
N GLY A 108 4.73 3.34 -19.25
CA GLY A 108 5.56 4.11 -20.18
C GLY A 108 6.53 5.04 -19.43
N VAL A 109 7.18 4.53 -18.40
CA VAL A 109 8.00 5.33 -17.48
C VAL A 109 9.13 6.06 -18.20
N ASP A 110 9.16 7.37 -18.03
CA ASP A 110 10.29 8.22 -18.37
C ASP A 110 11.02 8.63 -17.08
N PHE A 111 12.21 8.09 -16.87
CA PHE A 111 13.07 8.45 -15.74
C PHE A 111 13.81 9.76 -16.07
N SER A 112 13.25 10.87 -15.59
CA SER A 112 13.89 12.18 -15.71
C SER A 112 15.21 12.22 -14.92
N LEU A 113 16.27 12.76 -15.53
CA LEU A 113 17.60 12.89 -14.91
C LEU A 113 17.76 14.15 -14.04
N SER A 114 16.68 14.82 -13.64
CA SER A 114 16.77 15.99 -12.77
C SER A 114 16.97 15.59 -11.30
N THR A 115 17.72 16.40 -10.53
CA THR A 115 17.89 16.20 -9.08
C THR A 115 16.54 16.11 -8.34
N ARG A 116 15.57 16.89 -8.78
CA ARG A 116 14.22 16.87 -8.22
C ARG A 116 13.53 15.52 -8.46
N ALA A 117 13.62 14.99 -9.68
CA ALA A 117 13.04 13.68 -10.02
C ALA A 117 13.74 12.56 -9.24
N PHE A 118 15.06 12.62 -9.08
CA PHE A 118 15.83 11.66 -8.28
C PHE A 118 15.34 11.60 -6.82
N VAL A 119 15.08 12.75 -6.19
CA VAL A 119 14.47 12.76 -4.83
C VAL A 119 13.09 12.12 -4.83
N GLY A 120 12.28 12.37 -5.86
CA GLY A 120 10.97 11.71 -6.03
C GLY A 120 11.08 10.20 -6.17
N ASP A 121 12.05 9.74 -6.94
CA ASP A 121 12.32 8.31 -7.15
C ASP A 121 12.77 7.62 -5.85
N LEU A 122 13.64 8.27 -5.07
CA LEU A 122 14.01 7.79 -3.74
C LEU A 122 12.79 7.71 -2.79
N CYS A 123 11.90 8.70 -2.85
CA CYS A 123 10.64 8.66 -2.09
C CYS A 123 9.76 7.49 -2.52
N GLY A 124 9.69 7.16 -3.82
CA GLY A 124 8.95 6.01 -4.35
C GLY A 124 9.50 4.66 -3.85
N ILE A 125 10.83 4.52 -3.85
CA ILE A 125 11.52 3.35 -3.30
C ILE A 125 11.29 3.24 -1.79
N LEU A 126 11.43 4.33 -1.05
CA LEU A 126 11.16 4.36 0.40
C LEU A 126 9.70 4.02 0.70
N CYS A 127 8.76 4.56 -0.07
CA CYS A 127 7.35 4.25 0.02
C CYS A 127 7.09 2.74 -0.05
N SER A 128 7.65 2.05 -1.04
CA SER A 128 7.47 0.61 -1.23
C SER A 128 8.11 -0.23 -0.12
N ALA A 129 9.27 0.17 0.40
CA ALA A 129 9.90 -0.48 1.53
C ALA A 129 9.07 -0.34 2.82
N LEU A 130 8.52 0.85 3.07
CA LEU A 130 7.63 1.13 4.21
C LEU A 130 6.30 0.36 4.11
N ALA A 131 5.74 0.25 2.90
CA ALA A 131 4.56 -0.57 2.65
C ALA A 131 4.82 -2.04 2.93
N ALA A 132 5.96 -2.57 2.49
CA ALA A 132 6.36 -3.94 2.80
C ALA A 132 6.49 -4.18 4.31
N ALA A 133 7.12 -3.24 5.04
CA ALA A 133 7.24 -3.31 6.51
C ALA A 133 5.84 -3.34 7.17
N TYR A 134 4.94 -2.45 6.77
CA TYR A 134 3.54 -2.42 7.23
C TYR A 134 2.85 -3.78 7.03
N VAL A 135 2.93 -4.35 5.83
CA VAL A 135 2.27 -5.62 5.47
C VAL A 135 2.86 -6.80 6.25
N ILE A 136 4.18 -6.86 6.40
CA ILE A 136 4.87 -7.91 7.14
C ILE A 136 4.49 -7.87 8.63
N ILE A 137 4.50 -6.69 9.24
CA ILE A 137 4.09 -6.50 10.63
C ILE A 137 2.61 -6.91 10.78
N GLY A 138 1.75 -6.44 9.87
CA GLY A 138 0.33 -6.77 9.86
C GLY A 138 0.07 -8.26 9.77
N SER A 139 0.78 -8.97 8.90
CA SER A 139 0.69 -10.43 8.77
C SER A 139 1.05 -11.15 10.08
N GLY A 140 2.10 -10.71 10.78
CA GLY A 140 2.50 -11.29 12.06
C GLY A 140 1.45 -11.08 13.16
N VAL A 141 0.96 -9.86 13.30
CA VAL A 141 0.00 -9.49 14.34
C VAL A 141 -1.37 -10.15 14.14
N GLN A 142 -1.85 -10.21 12.90
CA GLN A 142 -3.19 -10.72 12.59
C GLN A 142 -3.32 -12.24 12.71
N LYS A 143 -2.23 -12.97 12.96
CA LYS A 143 -2.30 -14.37 13.38
C LYS A 143 -2.95 -14.54 14.77
N SER A 144 -2.90 -13.50 15.60
CA SER A 144 -3.33 -13.52 16.99
C SER A 144 -4.40 -12.47 17.33
N LEU A 145 -4.55 -11.43 16.53
CA LEU A 145 -5.58 -10.40 16.70
C LEU A 145 -6.60 -10.43 15.56
N ALA A 146 -7.84 -10.07 15.88
CA ALA A 146 -8.86 -9.81 14.89
C ALA A 146 -8.43 -8.67 13.95
N THR A 147 -8.80 -8.78 12.67
CA THR A 147 -8.49 -7.73 11.68
C THR A 147 -9.07 -6.38 12.12
N SER A 148 -10.28 -6.38 12.70
CA SER A 148 -10.90 -5.14 13.22
C SER A 148 -10.04 -4.45 14.28
N THR A 149 -9.52 -5.22 15.24
CA THR A 149 -8.63 -4.70 16.30
C THR A 149 -7.34 -4.16 15.69
N TYR A 150 -6.68 -4.94 14.82
CA TYR A 150 -5.45 -4.52 14.14
C TYR A 150 -5.66 -3.25 13.32
N THR A 151 -6.68 -3.23 12.44
CA THR A 151 -6.91 -2.08 11.54
C THR A 151 -7.33 -0.84 12.30
N THR A 152 -8.15 -0.95 13.35
CA THR A 152 -8.52 0.20 14.20
C THR A 152 -7.27 0.84 14.80
N VAL A 153 -6.39 0.05 15.43
CA VAL A 153 -5.17 0.57 16.06
C VAL A 153 -4.21 1.13 15.02
N CYS A 154 -4.00 0.40 13.92
CA CYS A 154 -3.11 0.80 12.84
C CYS A 154 -3.57 2.12 12.19
N PHE A 155 -4.85 2.23 11.82
CA PHE A 155 -5.39 3.43 11.19
C PHE A 155 -5.44 4.62 12.15
N THR A 156 -5.74 4.40 13.44
CA THR A 156 -5.67 5.44 14.46
C THR A 156 -4.24 5.96 14.61
N SER A 157 -3.26 5.08 14.71
CA SER A 157 -1.84 5.46 14.80
C SER A 157 -1.38 6.19 13.53
N CYS A 158 -1.78 5.75 12.34
CA CYS A 158 -1.52 6.45 11.09
C CYS A 158 -2.16 7.85 11.09
N ALA A 159 -3.41 7.99 11.52
CA ALA A 159 -4.09 9.28 11.64
C ALA A 159 -3.37 10.20 12.62
N VAL A 160 -3.01 9.73 13.80
CA VAL A 160 -2.27 10.52 14.79
C VAL A 160 -0.92 10.99 14.22
N THR A 161 -0.15 10.09 13.61
CA THR A 161 1.14 10.43 13.00
C THR A 161 0.99 11.50 11.91
N THR A 162 -0.01 11.36 11.04
CA THR A 162 -0.25 12.33 9.95
C THR A 162 -0.91 13.62 10.43
N LEU A 163 -1.63 13.60 11.56
CA LEU A 163 -2.09 14.81 12.24
C LEU A 163 -0.89 15.65 12.71
N PHE A 164 0.07 15.04 13.40
CA PHE A 164 1.30 15.74 13.78
C PHE A 164 2.05 16.28 12.56
N ALA A 165 2.19 15.47 11.49
CA ALA A 165 2.78 15.95 10.24
C ALA A 165 2.03 17.16 9.64
N SER A 166 0.69 17.17 9.73
CA SER A 166 -0.15 18.29 9.27
C SER A 166 0.10 19.56 10.12
N ILE A 167 0.18 19.40 11.44
CA ILE A 167 0.42 20.53 12.36
C ILE A 167 1.81 21.12 12.12
N PHE A 168 2.85 20.28 12.07
CA PHE A 168 4.22 20.75 11.81
C PHE A 168 4.40 21.39 10.43
N ALA A 169 3.62 20.95 9.42
CA ALA A 169 3.61 21.56 8.10
C ALA A 169 2.73 22.83 8.01
N GLY A 170 2.10 23.28 9.10
CA GLY A 170 1.18 24.41 9.10
C GLY A 170 -0.06 24.19 8.20
N SER A 171 -0.44 22.95 7.95
CA SER A 171 -1.52 22.60 7.03
C SER A 171 -2.89 22.84 7.67
N LYS A 172 -3.83 23.40 6.90
CA LYS A 172 -5.22 23.50 7.35
C LYS A 172 -5.81 22.11 7.53
N LEU A 173 -6.53 21.87 8.64
CA LEU A 173 -7.19 20.58 8.92
C LEU A 173 -8.65 20.56 8.47
N VAL A 174 -9.28 21.73 8.42
CA VAL A 174 -10.71 21.94 8.10
C VAL A 174 -10.87 23.13 7.14
N HIS A 175 -12.10 23.47 6.82
CA HIS A 175 -12.46 24.58 5.92
C HIS A 175 -12.04 24.35 4.47
N PHE A 176 -12.43 23.20 3.93
CA PHE A 176 -12.29 22.85 2.52
C PHE A 176 -13.65 22.89 1.81
N PRO A 177 -13.68 23.13 0.49
CA PRO A 177 -14.88 23.04 -0.32
C PRO A 177 -15.59 21.68 -0.17
N ALA A 178 -16.91 21.67 -0.19
CA ALA A 178 -17.72 20.45 -0.01
C ALA A 178 -17.32 19.29 -0.94
N ILE A 179 -16.96 19.61 -2.18
CA ILE A 179 -16.52 18.60 -3.16
C ILE A 179 -15.29 17.79 -2.69
N GLN A 180 -14.37 18.40 -1.93
CA GLN A 180 -13.19 17.69 -1.40
C GLN A 180 -13.57 16.71 -0.31
N TRP A 181 -14.62 17.00 0.47
CA TRP A 181 -15.17 16.07 1.46
C TRP A 181 -15.88 14.89 0.82
N ILE A 182 -16.56 15.12 -0.32
CA ILE A 182 -17.18 14.04 -1.11
C ILE A 182 -16.10 13.09 -1.65
N TYR A 183 -15.02 13.63 -2.23
CA TYR A 183 -13.90 12.81 -2.71
C TYR A 183 -13.22 12.07 -1.55
N LEU A 184 -13.06 12.72 -0.41
CA LEU A 184 -12.52 12.08 0.80
C LEU A 184 -13.41 10.93 1.27
N ALA A 185 -14.74 11.11 1.30
CA ALA A 185 -15.68 10.04 1.64
C ALA A 185 -15.55 8.84 0.68
N GLY A 186 -15.41 9.10 -0.62
CA GLY A 186 -15.13 8.06 -1.61
C GLY A 186 -13.82 7.31 -1.34
N LEU A 187 -12.75 8.02 -0.94
CA LEU A 187 -11.48 7.42 -0.55
C LEU A 187 -11.58 6.60 0.74
N ILE A 188 -12.36 7.06 1.72
CA ILE A 188 -12.58 6.34 2.98
C ILE A 188 -13.32 5.02 2.71
N ILE A 189 -14.41 5.07 1.93
CA ILE A 189 -15.22 3.88 1.65
C ILE A 189 -14.47 2.95 0.68
N GLY A 190 -13.99 3.45 -0.44
CA GLY A 190 -13.33 2.66 -1.48
C GLY A 190 -11.95 2.19 -1.06
N ALA A 191 -10.99 3.10 -1.03
CA ALA A 191 -9.58 2.73 -0.87
C ALA A 191 -9.22 2.34 0.57
N GLN A 192 -9.82 2.96 1.60
CA GLN A 192 -9.47 2.65 2.99
C GLN A 192 -10.27 1.47 3.53
N PHE A 193 -11.60 1.53 3.47
CA PHE A 193 -12.42 0.47 4.04
C PHE A 193 -12.44 -0.77 3.14
N LEU A 194 -12.88 -0.65 1.89
CA LEU A 194 -12.93 -1.80 0.97
C LEU A 194 -11.53 -2.24 0.52
N GLY A 195 -10.61 -1.32 0.24
CA GLY A 195 -9.24 -1.65 -0.18
C GLY A 195 -8.39 -2.18 0.98
N HIS A 196 -7.90 -1.30 1.85
CA HIS A 196 -6.94 -1.67 2.91
C HIS A 196 -7.50 -2.67 3.92
N THR A 197 -8.80 -2.63 4.27
CA THR A 197 -9.36 -3.58 5.24
C THR A 197 -9.43 -4.98 4.64
N LEU A 198 -9.93 -5.13 3.38
CA LEU A 198 -9.96 -6.43 2.71
C LEU A 198 -8.54 -6.97 2.46
N PHE A 199 -7.61 -6.10 2.04
CA PHE A 199 -6.21 -6.43 1.92
C PHE A 199 -5.64 -6.98 3.23
N ASN A 200 -5.92 -6.33 4.36
CA ASN A 200 -5.50 -6.81 5.67
C ASN A 200 -6.18 -8.12 6.10
N MET A 201 -7.44 -8.34 5.72
CA MET A 201 -8.12 -9.61 5.99
C MET A 201 -7.44 -10.80 5.32
N THR A 202 -6.91 -10.62 4.11
CA THR A 202 -6.22 -11.68 3.37
C THR A 202 -4.88 -12.07 3.99
N LEU A 203 -4.21 -11.16 4.72
CA LEU A 203 -2.94 -11.42 5.41
C LEU A 203 -3.01 -12.53 6.47
N LYS A 204 -4.23 -12.90 6.92
CA LYS A 204 -4.42 -14.04 7.83
C LYS A 204 -4.18 -15.40 7.17
N ARG A 205 -4.39 -15.48 5.86
CA ARG A 205 -4.41 -16.75 5.11
C ARG A 205 -3.36 -16.82 4.01
N VAL A 206 -2.85 -15.68 3.60
CA VAL A 206 -1.97 -15.53 2.43
C VAL A 206 -0.67 -14.87 2.87
N SER A 207 0.46 -15.27 2.29
CA SER A 207 1.75 -14.69 2.63
C SER A 207 1.83 -13.19 2.26
N PRO A 208 2.60 -12.38 3.01
CA PRO A 208 2.78 -10.96 2.73
C PRO A 208 3.24 -10.67 1.29
N VAL A 209 4.08 -11.54 0.73
CA VAL A 209 4.59 -11.39 -0.64
C VAL A 209 3.48 -11.54 -1.65
N VAL A 210 2.65 -12.61 -1.53
CA VAL A 210 1.52 -12.85 -2.45
C VAL A 210 0.47 -11.74 -2.34
N VAL A 211 0.16 -11.29 -1.13
CA VAL A 211 -0.78 -10.18 -0.92
C VAL A 211 -0.23 -8.88 -1.53
N SER A 212 1.09 -8.63 -1.41
CA SER A 212 1.73 -7.47 -2.03
C SER A 212 1.70 -7.49 -3.55
N LEU A 213 1.63 -8.67 -4.20
CA LEU A 213 1.49 -8.74 -5.67
C LEU A 213 0.20 -8.10 -6.18
N VAL A 214 -0.84 -8.02 -5.33
CA VAL A 214 -2.10 -7.35 -5.69
C VAL A 214 -1.87 -5.87 -6.05
N VAL A 215 -0.85 -5.23 -5.47
CA VAL A 215 -0.47 -3.85 -5.79
C VAL A 215 -0.11 -3.68 -7.27
N PHE A 216 0.44 -4.70 -7.92
CA PHE A 216 0.73 -4.64 -9.35
C PHE A 216 -0.52 -4.45 -10.22
N PHE A 217 -1.69 -4.91 -9.74
CA PHE A 217 -2.95 -4.75 -10.48
C PHE A 217 -3.55 -3.34 -10.37
N GLU A 218 -3.06 -2.51 -9.46
CA GLU A 218 -3.52 -1.11 -9.35
C GLU A 218 -3.25 -0.34 -10.65
N VAL A 219 -2.14 -0.61 -11.31
CA VAL A 219 -1.75 0.12 -12.53
C VAL A 219 -2.64 -0.21 -13.73
N PRO A 220 -2.87 -1.48 -14.13
CA PRO A 220 -3.79 -1.77 -15.22
C PRO A 220 -5.24 -1.32 -14.90
N VAL A 221 -5.68 -1.44 -13.64
CA VAL A 221 -7.01 -0.95 -13.23
C VAL A 221 -7.08 0.57 -13.35
N ALA A 222 -6.05 1.29 -12.89
CA ALA A 222 -5.98 2.75 -13.04
C ALA A 222 -5.95 3.16 -14.52
N ALA A 223 -5.22 2.44 -15.38
CA ALA A 223 -5.19 2.69 -16.82
C ALA A 223 -6.58 2.50 -17.47
N ILE A 224 -7.32 1.46 -17.08
CA ILE A 224 -8.69 1.21 -17.55
C ILE A 224 -9.64 2.33 -17.09
N ILE A 225 -9.58 2.72 -15.82
CA ILE A 225 -10.40 3.81 -15.28
C ILE A 225 -10.07 5.14 -15.99
N ALA A 226 -8.80 5.44 -16.20
CA ALA A 226 -8.37 6.64 -16.91
C ALA A 226 -8.87 6.66 -18.36
N TRP A 227 -8.89 5.50 -19.02
CA TRP A 227 -9.42 5.38 -20.38
C TRP A 227 -10.92 5.70 -20.43
N PHE A 228 -11.73 5.05 -19.59
CA PHE A 228 -13.18 5.22 -19.62
C PHE A 228 -13.65 6.55 -19.02
N TRP A 229 -13.02 7.02 -17.96
CA TRP A 229 -13.49 8.19 -17.20
C TRP A 229 -12.81 9.50 -17.63
N LEU A 230 -11.50 9.45 -17.90
CA LEU A 230 -10.72 10.63 -18.29
C LEU A 230 -10.46 10.69 -19.79
N HIS A 231 -10.98 9.73 -20.58
CA HIS A 231 -10.77 9.60 -22.03
C HIS A 231 -9.27 9.57 -22.43
N GLN A 232 -8.39 9.12 -21.51
CA GLN A 232 -6.96 8.97 -21.77
C GLN A 232 -6.72 7.65 -22.51
N ARG A 233 -6.17 7.71 -23.71
CA ARG A 233 -5.86 6.50 -24.50
C ARG A 233 -4.71 5.72 -23.82
N PRO A 234 -4.86 4.40 -23.60
CA PRO A 234 -3.76 3.56 -23.11
C PRO A 234 -2.57 3.62 -24.06
N SER A 235 -1.37 3.51 -23.50
CA SER A 235 -0.13 3.39 -24.30
C SER A 235 -0.12 2.10 -25.10
N ALA A 236 0.68 2.02 -26.17
CA ALA A 236 0.84 0.80 -26.96
C ALA A 236 1.38 -0.38 -26.13
N GLY A 237 2.13 -0.07 -25.05
CA GLY A 237 2.65 -1.07 -24.11
C GLY A 237 1.62 -1.61 -23.12
N THR A 238 0.41 -1.04 -23.03
CA THR A 238 -0.56 -1.42 -22.00
C THR A 238 -1.03 -2.87 -22.15
N ILE A 239 -1.43 -3.29 -23.36
CA ILE A 239 -1.92 -4.67 -23.57
C ILE A 239 -0.82 -5.72 -23.35
N PRO A 240 0.35 -5.65 -24.03
CA PRO A 240 1.43 -6.60 -23.78
C PRO A 240 1.94 -6.56 -22.35
N GLY A 241 1.94 -5.37 -21.72
CA GLY A 241 2.29 -5.22 -20.31
C GLY A 241 1.30 -5.92 -19.37
N ILE A 242 -0.01 -5.85 -19.60
CA ILE A 242 -1.01 -6.59 -18.80
C ILE A 242 -0.80 -8.09 -18.93
N ILE A 243 -0.56 -8.58 -20.13
CA ILE A 243 -0.29 -10.02 -20.38
C ILE A 243 0.97 -10.46 -19.62
N GLY A 244 2.07 -9.74 -19.74
CA GLY A 244 3.32 -10.04 -19.05
C GLY A 244 3.18 -9.96 -17.53
N LEU A 245 2.41 -9.00 -17.00
CA LEU A 245 2.09 -8.86 -15.58
C LEU A 245 1.36 -10.10 -15.05
N LEU A 246 0.31 -10.55 -15.74
CA LEU A 246 -0.46 -11.74 -15.37
C LEU A 246 0.41 -13.00 -15.38
N ILE A 247 1.23 -13.17 -16.42
CA ILE A 247 2.16 -14.32 -16.53
C ILE A 247 3.18 -14.26 -15.37
N GLY A 248 3.79 -13.12 -15.11
CA GLY A 248 4.76 -12.94 -14.02
C GLY A 248 4.18 -13.25 -12.65
N CYS A 249 2.99 -12.75 -12.34
CA CYS A 249 2.28 -13.06 -11.11
C CYS A 249 1.91 -14.55 -11.00
N ALA A 250 1.45 -15.16 -12.07
CA ALA A 250 1.12 -16.59 -12.12
C ALA A 250 2.37 -17.46 -11.86
N ILE A 251 3.49 -17.16 -12.51
CA ILE A 251 4.77 -17.85 -12.26
C ILE A 251 5.16 -17.74 -10.80
N PHE A 252 5.11 -16.53 -10.21
CA PHE A 252 5.45 -16.33 -8.82
C PHE A 252 4.60 -17.20 -7.89
N VAL A 253 3.27 -17.12 -8.02
CA VAL A 253 2.34 -17.83 -7.12
C VAL A 253 2.46 -19.34 -7.25
N LEU A 254 2.50 -19.87 -8.49
CA LEU A 254 2.55 -21.30 -8.72
C LEU A 254 3.87 -21.93 -8.23
N ARG A 255 4.99 -21.25 -8.48
CA ARG A 255 6.31 -21.77 -8.06
C ARG A 255 6.58 -21.60 -6.58
N ASN A 256 6.07 -20.54 -5.97
CA ASN A 256 6.21 -20.34 -4.53
C ASN A 256 5.37 -21.33 -3.70
N LYS A 257 4.26 -21.84 -4.25
CA LYS A 257 3.45 -22.89 -3.61
C LYS A 257 4.16 -24.23 -3.63
N SER A 258 4.76 -24.63 -4.76
CA SER A 258 5.45 -25.91 -4.94
C SER A 258 6.67 -26.11 -4.01
N GLU A 259 7.21 -25.09 -3.38
CA GLU A 259 8.37 -25.20 -2.47
C GLU A 259 7.99 -25.18 -0.98
N ASN A 260 6.73 -24.83 -0.66
CA ASN A 260 6.24 -24.77 0.71
C ASN A 260 5.29 -25.93 1.06
N ASP A 261 4.95 -26.76 0.09
CA ASP A 261 4.28 -28.06 0.26
C ASP A 261 5.31 -29.18 0.30
#